data_22790c1b064514de8d97ef49eff4a5b4
#
_entry.id   22790c1b064514de8d97ef49eff4a5b4
#
_cell.length_a   1.000
_cell.length_b   1.000
_cell.length_c   1.000
_cell.angle_alpha   90.00
_cell.angle_beta   90.00
_cell.angle_gamma   90.00
#
_symmetry.space_group_name_H-M   'P 1'
#
loop_
_entity.id
_entity.type
_entity.pdbx_description
1 polymer ?
#
loop_
_entity_poly.entity_id
_entity_poly.type
_entity_poly.pdbx_seq_one_letter_code
_entity_poly.pdbx_strand_id
1 'polypeptide(L)'
;VAQAAAPCRPFYMAIKTNMLYDLAAVPNLGAEFYLGKNFSIAANYMHAWWKNDAKNFYWRYYGADASIRWWFGKPARIKPLQGHHIGVNYQILTCDFQLGKTGLMAGMPNGNMVDRANHIVALEYGYSLPIAKRLNLDFTIAGGYHWGLFEEYEPVDGHPVWQATKRRQYFGPTKVEISLVWLIGCDNYNKDKGGKR
;
A
#
# COMPACT_ATOMS: atom_id res chain seq x y z
N VAL A 1 -0.21 -47.47 -10.64
CA VAL A 1 -1.25 -46.97 -9.74
C VAL A 1 -1.08 -45.45 -9.67
N ALA A 2 -1.95 -44.70 -10.38
CA ALA A 2 -1.95 -43.26 -10.32
C ALA A 2 -2.46 -42.83 -8.94
N GLN A 3 -1.61 -42.21 -8.14
CA GLN A 3 -1.99 -41.67 -6.85
C GLN A 3 -2.91 -40.46 -7.08
N ALA A 4 -4.17 -40.59 -6.73
CA ALA A 4 -5.12 -39.50 -6.83
C ALA A 4 -4.61 -38.32 -5.97
N ALA A 5 -4.35 -37.18 -6.63
CA ALA A 5 -3.93 -35.97 -5.94
C ALA A 5 -4.99 -35.60 -4.89
N ALA A 6 -4.57 -35.37 -3.67
CA ALA A 6 -5.45 -34.98 -2.58
C ALA A 6 -6.25 -33.72 -2.99
N PRO A 7 -7.58 -33.68 -2.69
CA PRO A 7 -8.38 -32.54 -3.06
C PRO A 7 -7.83 -31.26 -2.40
N CYS A 8 -7.44 -30.31 -3.23
CA CYS A 8 -6.91 -29.05 -2.77
C CYS A 8 -8.00 -28.22 -2.08
N ARG A 9 -7.79 -27.84 -0.83
CA ARG A 9 -8.70 -26.93 -0.14
C ARG A 9 -8.63 -25.54 -0.78
N PRO A 10 -9.77 -24.93 -1.16
CA PRO A 10 -9.76 -23.62 -1.75
C PRO A 10 -9.18 -22.60 -0.77
N PHE A 11 -8.13 -21.93 -1.21
CA PHE A 11 -7.44 -20.88 -0.48
C PHE A 11 -7.26 -19.69 -1.42
N TYR A 12 -7.61 -18.50 -0.96
CA TYR A 12 -7.59 -17.29 -1.76
C TYR A 12 -6.72 -16.24 -1.09
N MET A 13 -5.55 -16.02 -1.64
CA MET A 13 -4.58 -15.03 -1.23
C MET A 13 -4.08 -14.28 -2.47
N ALA A 14 -3.63 -13.07 -2.30
CA ALA A 14 -2.90 -12.32 -3.31
C ALA A 14 -1.66 -11.65 -2.72
N ILE A 15 -0.61 -11.55 -3.52
CA ILE A 15 0.53 -10.67 -3.28
C ILE A 15 0.42 -9.52 -4.25
N LYS A 16 0.73 -8.30 -3.81
CA LYS A 16 0.59 -7.11 -4.63
C LYS A 16 1.74 -6.12 -4.46
N THR A 17 2.01 -5.37 -5.51
CA THR A 17 2.89 -4.21 -5.48
C THR A 17 2.16 -3.01 -6.10
N ASN A 18 2.30 -1.84 -5.49
CA ASN A 18 1.75 -0.60 -6.03
C ASN A 18 2.74 0.01 -6.99
N MET A 19 2.44 -0.05 -8.28
CA MET A 19 3.31 0.46 -9.35
C MET A 19 3.56 1.96 -9.26
N LEU A 20 2.66 2.76 -8.65
CA LEU A 20 2.91 4.18 -8.46
C LEU A 20 4.02 4.43 -7.43
N TYR A 21 4.08 3.63 -6.37
CA TYR A 21 5.19 3.69 -5.42
C TYR A 21 6.50 3.20 -6.04
N ASP A 22 6.44 2.14 -6.86
CA ASP A 22 7.63 1.65 -7.56
C ASP A 22 8.19 2.71 -8.52
N LEU A 23 7.32 3.42 -9.25
CA LEU A 23 7.70 4.56 -10.10
C LEU A 23 8.28 5.74 -9.30
N ALA A 24 7.82 5.94 -8.07
CA ALA A 24 8.37 6.94 -7.16
C ALA A 24 9.64 6.46 -6.42
N ALA A 25 10.21 5.33 -6.81
CA ALA A 25 11.35 4.69 -6.17
C ALA A 25 11.09 4.35 -4.68
N VAL A 26 9.86 3.94 -4.35
CA VAL A 26 9.44 3.44 -3.04
C VAL A 26 9.06 1.97 -3.17
N PRO A 27 10.02 1.04 -3.03
CA PRO A 27 9.73 -0.39 -3.00
C PRO A 27 8.63 -0.72 -2.00
N ASN A 28 7.68 -1.54 -2.42
CA ASN A 28 6.54 -1.89 -1.59
C ASN A 28 6.10 -3.33 -1.87
N LEU A 29 5.50 -3.94 -0.87
CA LEU A 29 4.94 -5.28 -0.97
C LEU A 29 3.69 -5.38 -0.09
N GLY A 30 2.65 -5.94 -0.67
CA GLY A 30 1.40 -6.19 0.04
C GLY A 30 0.93 -7.63 -0.07
N ALA A 31 0.10 -8.02 0.87
CA ALA A 31 -0.60 -9.29 0.86
C ALA A 31 -2.08 -9.05 1.17
N GLU A 32 -2.94 -9.82 0.52
CA GLU A 32 -4.37 -9.77 0.75
C GLU A 32 -4.94 -11.18 0.92
N PHE A 33 -5.75 -11.38 1.96
CA PHE A 33 -6.36 -12.64 2.32
C PHE A 33 -7.88 -12.52 2.27
N TYR A 34 -8.51 -13.40 1.52
CA TYR A 34 -9.97 -13.49 1.48
C TYR A 34 -10.49 -14.29 2.68
N LEU A 35 -11.36 -13.67 3.46
CA LEU A 35 -11.90 -14.24 4.70
C LEU A 35 -13.24 -14.97 4.48
N GLY A 36 -13.81 -14.89 3.30
CA GLY A 36 -15.16 -15.40 3.00
C GLY A 36 -16.22 -14.30 3.07
N LYS A 37 -17.44 -14.63 2.63
CA LYS A 37 -18.60 -13.71 2.60
C LYS A 37 -18.30 -12.35 1.95
N ASN A 38 -17.45 -12.35 0.93
CA ASN A 38 -17.00 -11.16 0.20
C ASN A 38 -16.13 -10.18 1.01
N PHE A 39 -15.53 -10.62 2.11
CA PHE A 39 -14.57 -9.82 2.88
C PHE A 39 -13.14 -10.29 2.64
N SER A 40 -12.23 -9.34 2.63
CA SER A 40 -10.78 -9.57 2.67
C SER A 40 -10.11 -8.62 3.64
N ILE A 41 -8.91 -9.01 4.08
CA ILE A 41 -7.98 -8.16 4.80
C ILE A 41 -6.72 -8.01 3.96
N ALA A 42 -6.27 -6.79 3.78
CA ALA A 42 -5.04 -6.48 3.08
C ALA A 42 -4.07 -5.76 4.01
N ALA A 43 -2.78 -6.01 3.83
CA ALA A 43 -1.71 -5.29 4.49
C ALA A 43 -0.61 -5.01 3.48
N ASN A 44 -0.05 -3.80 3.55
CA ASN A 44 1.04 -3.38 2.68
C ASN A 44 2.16 -2.80 3.54
N TYR A 45 3.38 -3.03 3.11
CA TYR A 45 4.59 -2.42 3.67
C TYR A 45 5.34 -1.71 2.57
N MET A 46 5.87 -0.53 2.87
CA MET A 46 6.64 0.29 1.96
C MET A 46 7.91 0.81 2.63
N HIS A 47 9.02 0.80 1.89
CA HIS A 47 10.31 1.20 2.42
C HIS A 47 11.20 1.78 1.33
N ALA A 48 11.56 3.05 1.44
CA ALA A 48 12.60 3.69 0.64
C ALA A 48 13.62 4.34 1.55
N TRP A 49 14.90 4.15 1.27
CA TRP A 49 15.99 4.70 2.08
C TRP A 49 17.13 5.19 1.18
N TRP A 50 16.82 6.17 0.34
CA TRP A 50 17.80 6.74 -0.58
C TRP A 50 18.37 8.03 -0.01
N LYS A 51 19.70 8.15 0.00
CA LYS A 51 20.39 9.34 0.48
C LYS A 51 21.61 9.66 -0.38
N ASN A 52 21.91 10.96 -0.49
CA ASN A 52 23.16 11.47 -1.03
C ASN A 52 23.53 12.72 -0.24
N ASP A 53 24.40 12.55 0.75
CA ASP A 53 24.78 13.60 1.68
C ASP A 53 25.51 14.76 0.96
N ALA A 54 26.31 14.46 -0.08
CA ALA A 54 27.03 15.47 -0.85
C ALA A 54 26.11 16.40 -1.67
N LYS A 55 24.89 15.96 -1.97
CA LYS A 55 23.88 16.72 -2.72
C LYS A 55 22.73 17.21 -1.86
N ASN A 56 22.78 16.99 -0.54
CA ASN A 56 21.66 17.24 0.37
C ASN A 56 20.35 16.63 -0.18
N PHE A 57 20.43 15.36 -0.58
CA PHE A 57 19.32 14.62 -1.14
C PHE A 57 18.95 13.49 -0.19
N TYR A 58 17.74 13.56 0.36
CA TYR A 58 17.12 12.49 1.13
C TYR A 58 15.75 12.16 0.55
N TRP A 59 15.55 10.88 0.26
CA TRP A 59 14.28 10.32 -0.19
C TRP A 59 14.03 9.08 0.65
N ARG A 60 13.51 9.32 1.84
CA ARG A 60 13.26 8.29 2.83
C ARG A 60 11.78 8.25 3.11
N TYR A 61 11.20 7.11 2.93
CA TYR A 61 9.79 6.85 3.17
C TYR A 61 9.64 5.44 3.68
N TYR A 62 9.03 5.25 4.81
CA TYR A 62 8.65 3.94 5.27
C TYR A 62 7.33 4.00 6.02
N GLY A 63 6.55 2.92 5.88
CA GLY A 63 5.26 2.82 6.52
C GLY A 63 4.61 1.49 6.22
N ALA A 64 3.46 1.34 6.82
CA ALA A 64 2.59 0.20 6.59
C ALA A 64 1.15 0.66 6.56
N ASP A 65 0.33 -0.05 5.82
CA ASP A 65 -1.11 0.12 5.89
C ASP A 65 -1.82 -1.22 5.99
N ALA A 66 -3.00 -1.19 6.55
CA ALA A 66 -3.91 -2.32 6.59
C ALA A 66 -5.31 -1.86 6.23
N SER A 67 -6.04 -2.69 5.49
CA SER A 67 -7.42 -2.42 5.11
C SER A 67 -8.30 -3.65 5.24
N ILE A 68 -9.55 -3.41 5.59
CA ILE A 68 -10.62 -4.40 5.51
C ILE A 68 -11.50 -3.99 4.34
N ARG A 69 -11.68 -4.90 3.37
CA ARG A 69 -12.37 -4.67 2.12
C ARG A 69 -13.61 -5.55 2.02
N TRP A 70 -14.67 -4.98 1.50
CA TRP A 70 -15.87 -5.70 1.09
C TRP A 70 -16.00 -5.64 -0.42
N TRP A 71 -16.13 -6.82 -1.03
CA TRP A 71 -16.19 -7.02 -2.47
C TRP A 71 -17.63 -7.14 -2.95
N PHE A 72 -17.98 -6.48 -4.04
CA PHE A 72 -19.35 -6.49 -4.56
C PHE A 72 -19.39 -6.45 -6.09
N GLY A 73 -20.63 -6.58 -6.63
CA GLY A 73 -20.85 -6.65 -8.06
C GLY A 73 -20.83 -8.08 -8.61
N LYS A 74 -21.10 -8.20 -9.91
CA LYS A 74 -21.12 -9.52 -10.60
C LYS A 74 -19.79 -10.26 -10.52
N PRO A 75 -18.60 -9.62 -10.75
CA PRO A 75 -17.33 -10.34 -10.69
C PRO A 75 -17.03 -10.92 -9.32
N ALA A 76 -17.31 -10.19 -8.24
CA ALA A 76 -17.10 -10.65 -6.87
C ALA A 76 -17.95 -11.86 -6.47
N ARG A 77 -19.14 -12.02 -7.08
CA ARG A 77 -20.01 -13.19 -6.88
C ARG A 77 -19.49 -14.44 -7.58
N ILE A 78 -18.75 -14.25 -8.67
CA ILE A 78 -18.19 -15.36 -9.45
C ILE A 78 -16.88 -15.82 -8.85
N LYS A 79 -16.06 -14.85 -8.38
CA LYS A 79 -14.72 -15.13 -7.86
C LYS A 79 -14.27 -14.14 -6.80
N PRO A 80 -13.60 -14.63 -5.71
CA PRO A 80 -12.95 -13.78 -4.73
C PRO A 80 -11.89 -12.86 -5.34
N LEU A 81 -11.68 -11.69 -4.74
CA LEU A 81 -10.66 -10.71 -5.08
C LEU A 81 -10.78 -10.14 -6.51
N GLN A 82 -12.02 -10.05 -7.02
CA GLN A 82 -12.33 -9.47 -8.32
C GLN A 82 -13.51 -8.51 -8.25
N GLY A 83 -13.49 -7.47 -9.11
CA GLY A 83 -14.57 -6.51 -9.25
C GLY A 83 -14.41 -5.34 -8.31
N HIS A 84 -15.53 -4.74 -7.93
CA HIS A 84 -15.56 -3.58 -7.06
C HIS A 84 -15.31 -3.95 -5.61
N HIS A 85 -14.57 -3.10 -4.90
CA HIS A 85 -14.42 -3.19 -3.46
C HIS A 85 -14.50 -1.81 -2.81
N ILE A 86 -14.98 -1.79 -1.59
CA ILE A 86 -14.96 -0.65 -0.69
C ILE A 86 -14.35 -1.11 0.64
N GLY A 87 -13.60 -0.25 1.28
CA GLY A 87 -12.92 -0.64 2.52
C GLY A 87 -12.61 0.52 3.44
N VAL A 88 -12.16 0.16 4.62
CA VAL A 88 -11.55 1.07 5.59
C VAL A 88 -10.07 0.77 5.62
N ASN A 89 -9.27 1.80 5.44
CA ASN A 89 -7.80 1.73 5.47
C ASN A 89 -7.27 2.52 6.65
N TYR A 90 -6.30 1.94 7.34
CA TYR A 90 -5.46 2.63 8.31
C TYR A 90 -4.02 2.54 7.87
N GLN A 91 -3.34 3.69 7.82
CA GLN A 91 -1.95 3.79 7.44
C GLN A 91 -1.15 4.53 8.50
N ILE A 92 0.04 4.04 8.75
CA ILE A 92 1.08 4.67 9.57
C ILE A 92 2.30 4.89 8.68
N LEU A 93 2.84 6.11 8.70
CA LEU A 93 3.98 6.45 7.86
C LEU A 93 4.92 7.43 8.53
N THR A 94 6.20 7.31 8.14
CA THR A 94 7.23 8.31 8.40
C THR A 94 7.94 8.63 7.09
N CYS A 95 8.38 9.86 6.92
CA CYS A 95 9.13 10.27 5.75
C CYS A 95 10.18 11.33 6.11
N ASP A 96 11.23 11.35 5.31
CA ASP A 96 12.26 12.37 5.35
C ASP A 96 12.63 12.71 3.91
N PHE A 97 12.12 13.84 3.46
CA PHE A 97 12.31 14.33 2.10
C PHE A 97 13.13 15.60 2.11
N GLN A 98 14.29 15.57 1.46
CA GLN A 98 15.09 16.74 1.21
C GLN A 98 15.56 16.79 -0.23
N LEU A 99 15.27 17.90 -0.88
CA LEU A 99 15.69 18.21 -2.24
C LEU A 99 16.45 19.52 -2.26
N GLY A 100 17.74 19.47 -1.90
CA GLY A 100 18.61 20.66 -1.84
C GLY A 100 18.46 21.48 -0.56
N LYS A 101 17.82 22.66 -0.62
CA LYS A 101 17.86 23.66 0.47
C LYS A 101 16.88 23.44 1.61
N THR A 102 15.79 22.70 1.38
CA THR A 102 14.75 22.53 2.40
C THR A 102 14.45 21.06 2.59
N GLY A 103 14.37 20.61 3.83
CA GLY A 103 13.96 19.25 4.20
C GLY A 103 12.68 19.24 5.00
N LEU A 104 11.91 18.16 4.84
CA LEU A 104 10.68 17.89 5.56
C LEU A 104 10.74 16.47 6.14
N MET A 105 10.67 16.37 7.44
CA MET A 105 10.64 15.11 8.17
C MET A 105 9.29 14.93 8.85
N ALA A 106 8.60 13.84 8.54
CA ALA A 106 7.42 13.41 9.26
C ALA A 106 7.77 12.16 10.06
N GLY A 107 7.58 12.23 11.38
CA GLY A 107 8.08 11.20 12.30
C GLY A 107 9.44 11.58 12.88
N MET A 108 9.50 11.73 14.18
CA MET A 108 10.71 12.23 14.87
C MET A 108 11.71 11.09 15.14
N PRO A 109 13.05 11.35 15.08
CA PRO A 109 14.06 10.32 15.22
C PRO A 109 14.15 9.68 16.62
N ASN A 110 13.60 10.30 17.68
CA ASN A 110 13.80 9.89 19.08
C ASN A 110 12.53 9.48 19.81
N GLY A 111 11.67 8.65 19.23
CA GLY A 111 10.46 8.18 19.89
C GLY A 111 9.92 6.89 19.34
N ASN A 112 8.87 6.36 19.96
CA ASN A 112 8.15 5.22 19.44
C ASN A 112 7.58 5.55 18.08
N MET A 113 7.68 4.60 17.15
CA MET A 113 7.14 4.76 15.80
C MET A 113 5.65 5.14 15.80
N VAL A 114 4.90 4.68 16.79
CA VAL A 114 3.47 4.97 16.91
C VAL A 114 3.19 6.41 17.37
N ASP A 115 3.99 6.95 18.29
CA ASP A 115 3.72 8.28 18.88
C ASP A 115 4.14 9.44 17.96
N ARG A 116 5.02 9.20 17.03
CA ARG A 116 5.68 10.23 16.21
C ARG A 116 5.46 10.07 14.72
N ALA A 117 4.83 8.98 14.30
CA ALA A 117 4.45 8.77 12.92
C ALA A 117 3.24 9.62 12.53
N ASN A 118 3.05 9.76 11.24
CA ASN A 118 1.80 10.25 10.68
C ASN A 118 0.80 9.11 10.54
N HIS A 119 -0.43 9.39 10.88
CA HIS A 119 -1.53 8.45 10.88
C HIS A 119 -2.59 8.88 9.87
N ILE A 120 -3.14 7.92 9.17
CA ILE A 120 -4.21 8.14 8.20
C ILE A 120 -5.29 7.10 8.44
N VAL A 121 -6.54 7.57 8.55
CA VAL A 121 -7.73 6.72 8.46
C VAL A 121 -8.53 7.17 7.25
N ALA A 122 -8.86 6.25 6.37
CA ALA A 122 -9.50 6.55 5.11
C ALA A 122 -10.55 5.51 4.72
N LEU A 123 -11.52 5.96 3.95
CA LEU A 123 -12.38 5.09 3.16
C LEU A 123 -11.73 4.90 1.79
N GLU A 124 -11.68 3.67 1.34
CA GLU A 124 -11.15 3.33 0.01
C GLU A 124 -12.23 2.73 -0.87
N TYR A 125 -12.13 3.01 -2.15
CA TYR A 125 -12.92 2.38 -3.21
C TYR A 125 -11.99 1.98 -4.33
N GLY A 126 -12.21 0.79 -4.88
CA GLY A 126 -11.42 0.32 -5.99
C GLY A 126 -12.10 -0.70 -6.88
N TYR A 127 -11.37 -1.08 -7.91
CA TYR A 127 -11.79 -2.09 -8.87
C TYR A 127 -10.62 -2.97 -9.29
N SER A 128 -10.77 -4.27 -9.08
CA SER A 128 -9.77 -5.28 -9.46
C SER A 128 -10.16 -5.94 -10.79
N LEU A 129 -9.36 -5.68 -11.82
CA LEU A 129 -9.52 -6.14 -13.19
C LEU A 129 -8.63 -7.36 -13.46
N PRO A 130 -9.18 -8.52 -13.85
CA PRO A 130 -8.38 -9.66 -14.27
C PRO A 130 -7.69 -9.38 -15.62
N ILE A 131 -6.36 -9.43 -15.67
CA ILE A 131 -5.55 -9.19 -16.87
C ILE A 131 -4.92 -10.46 -17.43
N ALA A 132 -4.58 -11.43 -16.55
CA ALA A 132 -4.02 -12.71 -16.94
C ALA A 132 -4.48 -13.83 -16.00
N LYS A 133 -4.12 -15.08 -16.28
CA LYS A 133 -4.55 -16.26 -15.52
C LYS A 133 -4.40 -16.11 -14.00
N ARG A 134 -3.31 -15.51 -13.53
CA ARG A 134 -3.03 -15.30 -12.10
C ARG A 134 -2.71 -13.85 -11.76
N LEU A 135 -3.01 -12.92 -12.66
CA LEU A 135 -2.72 -11.50 -12.48
C LEU A 135 -3.99 -10.67 -12.60
N ASN A 136 -4.17 -9.78 -11.65
CA ASN A 136 -5.14 -8.70 -11.69
C ASN A 136 -4.42 -7.35 -11.66
N LEU A 137 -5.08 -6.33 -12.17
CA LEU A 137 -4.71 -4.94 -11.99
C LEU A 137 -5.76 -4.29 -11.09
N ASP A 138 -5.34 -3.77 -9.94
CA ASP A 138 -6.22 -3.18 -8.94
C ASP A 138 -6.03 -1.66 -8.90
N PHE A 139 -7.12 -0.93 -9.13
CA PHE A 139 -7.19 0.51 -9.06
C PHE A 139 -7.91 0.89 -7.78
N THR A 140 -7.25 1.61 -6.88
CA THR A 140 -7.83 2.04 -5.61
C THR A 140 -7.57 3.51 -5.37
N ILE A 141 -8.61 4.22 -4.93
CA ILE A 141 -8.53 5.59 -4.42
C ILE A 141 -9.04 5.60 -2.98
N ALA A 142 -8.44 6.44 -2.14
CA ALA A 142 -8.89 6.61 -0.77
C ALA A 142 -8.93 8.08 -0.38
N GLY A 143 -9.90 8.41 0.45
CA GLY A 143 -10.05 9.72 1.07
C GLY A 143 -10.33 9.59 2.56
N GLY A 144 -9.73 10.46 3.35
CA GLY A 144 -9.85 10.34 4.80
C GLY A 144 -9.13 11.44 5.56
N TYR A 145 -8.85 11.16 6.81
CA TYR A 145 -8.23 12.07 7.73
C TYR A 145 -6.79 11.67 8.03
N HIS A 146 -5.88 12.63 7.83
CA HIS A 146 -4.45 12.50 8.08
C HIS A 146 -4.05 13.43 9.23
N TRP A 147 -3.37 12.90 10.24
CA TRP A 147 -2.84 13.68 11.35
C TRP A 147 -1.44 13.22 11.72
N GLY A 148 -0.65 14.14 12.25
CA GLY A 148 0.71 13.88 12.70
C GLY A 148 1.52 15.16 12.86
N LEU A 149 2.77 14.99 13.24
CA LEU A 149 3.76 16.06 13.34
C LEU A 149 4.73 15.94 12.17
N PHE A 150 5.19 17.08 11.69
CA PHE A 150 6.31 17.14 10.77
C PHE A 150 7.24 18.30 11.13
N GLU A 151 8.50 18.10 10.83
CA GLU A 151 9.55 19.06 11.07
C GLU A 151 10.10 19.58 9.75
N GLU A 152 10.27 20.88 9.68
CA GLU A 152 11.01 21.52 8.60
C GLU A 152 12.43 21.77 9.06
N TYR A 153 13.40 21.46 8.23
CA TYR A 153 14.81 21.69 8.48
C TYR A 153 15.53 22.21 7.23
N GLU A 154 16.63 22.90 7.46
CA GLU A 154 17.53 23.37 6.41
C GLU A 154 18.93 22.81 6.62
N PRO A 155 19.65 22.44 5.56
CA PRO A 155 21.04 22.04 5.67
C PRO A 155 21.93 23.27 5.86
N VAL A 156 22.56 23.37 7.02
CA VAL A 156 23.57 24.38 7.32
C VAL A 156 24.86 23.65 7.62
N ASP A 157 25.92 23.95 6.88
CA ASP A 157 27.26 23.33 7.02
C ASP A 157 27.22 21.78 7.01
N GLY A 158 26.32 21.19 6.19
CA GLY A 158 26.16 19.74 6.08
C GLY A 158 25.37 19.08 7.20
N HIS A 159 24.78 19.86 8.11
CA HIS A 159 23.92 19.36 9.19
C HIS A 159 22.48 19.84 9.02
N PRO A 160 21.46 18.96 9.22
CA PRO A 160 20.07 19.38 9.22
C PRO A 160 19.78 20.24 10.46
N VAL A 161 19.47 21.51 10.25
CA VAL A 161 19.11 22.45 11.30
C VAL A 161 17.61 22.62 11.34
N TRP A 162 17.00 22.25 12.45
CA TRP A 162 15.57 22.38 12.69
C TRP A 162 15.12 23.85 12.56
N GLN A 163 14.04 24.07 11.84
CA GLN A 163 13.43 25.38 11.61
C GLN A 163 12.08 25.50 12.34
N ALA A 164 11.21 24.52 12.18
CA ALA A 164 9.89 24.52 12.78
C ALA A 164 9.31 23.10 12.93
N THR A 165 8.56 22.92 14.03
CA THR A 165 7.67 21.76 14.17
C THR A 165 6.24 22.19 13.90
N LYS A 166 5.57 21.53 12.96
CA LYS A 166 4.20 21.84 12.54
C LYS A 166 3.30 20.64 12.77
N ARG A 167 2.06 20.90 13.16
CA ARG A 167 1.02 19.86 13.23
C ARG A 167 0.25 19.83 11.92
N ARG A 168 0.15 18.65 11.33
CA ARG A 168 -0.69 18.44 10.16
C ARG A 168 -2.02 17.85 10.58
N GLN A 169 -3.10 18.47 10.10
CA GLN A 169 -4.44 17.94 10.13
C GLN A 169 -5.04 18.21 8.75
N TYR A 170 -5.35 17.15 8.03
CA TYR A 170 -5.80 17.23 6.65
C TYR A 170 -6.92 16.24 6.41
N PHE A 171 -7.99 16.71 5.78
CA PHE A 171 -9.06 15.86 5.30
C PHE A 171 -9.15 15.98 3.78
N GLY A 172 -9.13 14.87 3.06
CA GLY A 172 -9.18 14.83 1.62
C GLY A 172 -8.62 13.54 1.02
N PRO A 173 -8.18 13.53 -0.25
CA PRO A 173 -7.54 12.39 -0.87
C PRO A 173 -6.25 12.00 -0.12
N THR A 174 -6.14 10.73 0.24
CA THR A 174 -5.01 10.22 1.03
C THR A 174 -4.18 9.17 0.30
N LYS A 175 -4.79 8.45 -0.64
CA LYS A 175 -4.13 7.34 -1.34
C LYS A 175 -4.66 7.21 -2.76
N VAL A 176 -3.74 6.98 -3.69
CA VAL A 176 -4.03 6.49 -5.05
C VAL A 176 -3.15 5.28 -5.27
N GLU A 177 -3.73 4.19 -5.73
CA GLU A 177 -3.03 2.92 -5.91
C GLU A 177 -3.38 2.33 -7.28
N ILE A 178 -2.33 1.91 -8.00
CA ILE A 178 -2.43 1.06 -9.18
C ILE A 178 -1.56 -0.15 -8.90
N SER A 179 -2.17 -1.25 -8.48
CA SER A 179 -1.43 -2.41 -8.00
C SER A 179 -1.49 -3.57 -8.98
N LEU A 180 -0.32 -4.17 -9.22
CA LEU A 180 -0.23 -5.48 -9.83
C LEU A 180 -0.45 -6.53 -8.74
N VAL A 181 -1.44 -7.38 -8.95
CA VAL A 181 -1.93 -8.35 -7.96
C VAL A 181 -1.73 -9.76 -8.48
N TRP A 182 -0.91 -10.55 -7.81
CA TRP A 182 -0.67 -11.95 -8.11
C TRP A 182 -1.55 -12.85 -7.24
N LEU A 183 -2.42 -13.62 -7.88
CA LEU A 183 -3.35 -14.54 -7.22
C LEU A 183 -2.64 -15.84 -6.84
N ILE A 184 -2.69 -16.19 -5.56
CA ILE A 184 -2.09 -17.39 -4.97
C ILE A 184 -3.18 -18.27 -4.38
N GLY A 185 -3.08 -19.57 -4.62
CA GLY A 185 -4.05 -20.56 -4.14
C GLY A 185 -4.47 -21.54 -5.21
N CYS A 186 -5.03 -22.67 -4.79
CA CYS A 186 -5.32 -23.79 -5.68
C CYS A 186 -6.37 -23.45 -6.75
N ASP A 187 -7.46 -22.80 -6.38
CA ASP A 187 -8.53 -22.38 -7.28
C ASP A 187 -8.55 -20.87 -7.50
N ASN A 188 -7.49 -20.17 -7.10
CA ASN A 188 -7.38 -18.73 -7.22
C ASN A 188 -6.72 -18.32 -8.55
N TYR A 189 -7.45 -18.46 -9.66
CA TYR A 189 -7.03 -18.06 -11.01
C TYR A 189 -8.20 -17.66 -11.89
N ASN A 190 -7.94 -16.81 -12.87
CA ASN A 190 -8.92 -16.26 -13.80
C ASN A 190 -9.21 -17.26 -14.94
N LYS A 191 -10.36 -17.93 -14.92
CA LYS A 191 -10.69 -19.01 -15.87
C LYS A 191 -10.72 -18.52 -17.33
N ASP A 192 -11.26 -17.33 -17.58
CA ASP A 192 -11.44 -16.78 -18.93
C ASP A 192 -10.18 -16.15 -19.55
N LYS A 193 -9.08 -16.02 -18.78
CA LYS A 193 -7.81 -15.45 -19.21
C LYS A 193 -6.68 -16.48 -19.37
N GLY A 194 -6.98 -17.75 -19.17
CA GLY A 194 -6.07 -18.84 -19.50
C GLY A 194 -6.19 -19.19 -20.97
N GLY A 195 -5.18 -18.87 -21.79
CA GLY A 195 -5.15 -19.21 -23.20
C GLY A 195 -5.50 -20.68 -23.42
N LYS A 196 -6.27 -20.97 -24.46
CA LYS A 196 -6.50 -22.32 -24.97
C LYS A 196 -5.13 -22.94 -25.26
N ARG A 197 -4.85 -24.06 -24.60
CA ARG A 197 -3.85 -25.02 -25.08
C ARG A 197 -4.46 -25.82 -26.22
#